data_21b1c1365c4717f47d11819b2a0f685e
#
_entry.id   21b1c1365c4717f47d11819b2a0f685e
#
_cell.length_a   1.000
_cell.length_b   1.000
_cell.length_c   1.000
_cell.angle_alpha   90.00
_cell.angle_beta   90.00
_cell.angle_gamma   90.00
#
_symmetry.space_group_name_H-M   'P 1'
#
loop_
_entity.id
_entity.type
_entity.pdbx_description
1 polymer ?
#
loop_
_entity_poly.entity_id
_entity_poly.type
_entity_poly.pdbx_seq_one_letter_code
_entity_poly.pdbx_strand_id
1 'polypeptide(L)'
;SKLREILLHKAIYNKRDLQMTVEGMLYRMRTGCPWRDRPKAFGNWNKVYKRFNAWSAAGKWFKVFKMLVAEPDMEWVFIDGSYAKAHQHSAGAASANDEAIGKSRAGNTSKIHLAMDAHGLPIEFEITGGQINDCTQAPTLISKLPAAETIVADKGYDSERIREQVERQ
;
A
#
# COMPACT_ATOMS: atom_id res chain seq x y z
N SER A 1 16.10 11.63 9.87
CA SER A 1 15.27 10.40 9.97
C SER A 1 15.44 9.56 8.71
N LYS A 2 15.33 8.25 8.81
CA LYS A 2 15.45 7.29 7.70
C LYS A 2 14.63 7.71 6.46
N LEU A 3 13.40 8.19 6.66
CA LEU A 3 12.54 8.68 5.58
C LEU A 3 13.16 9.89 4.84
N ARG A 4 13.78 10.83 5.54
CA ARG A 4 14.45 11.97 4.92
C ARG A 4 15.63 11.53 4.05
N GLU A 5 16.42 10.59 4.52
CA GLU A 5 17.56 10.03 3.78
C GLU A 5 17.09 9.33 2.50
N ILE A 6 16.02 8.54 2.57
CA ILE A 6 15.41 7.89 1.42
C ILE A 6 14.96 8.92 0.38
N LEU A 7 14.25 9.96 0.79
CA LEU A 7 13.74 11.00 -0.11
C LEU A 7 14.86 11.77 -0.81
N LEU A 8 15.95 12.04 -0.10
CA LEU A 8 17.12 12.71 -0.65
C LEU A 8 17.94 11.80 -1.57
N HIS A 9 18.22 10.57 -1.15
CA HIS A 9 19.00 9.60 -1.92
C HIS A 9 18.36 9.25 -3.27
N LYS A 10 17.03 9.15 -3.32
CA LYS A 10 16.27 8.86 -4.55
C LYS A 10 15.88 10.11 -5.34
N ALA A 11 16.39 11.28 -4.97
CA ALA A 11 16.06 12.56 -5.60
C ALA A 11 14.53 12.80 -5.72
N ILE A 12 13.75 12.23 -4.80
CA ILE A 12 12.29 12.34 -4.82
C ILE A 12 11.87 13.76 -4.50
N TYR A 13 12.54 14.37 -3.53
CA TYR A 13 12.26 15.73 -3.10
C TYR A 13 13.41 16.32 -2.26
N ASN A 14 13.88 17.50 -2.65
CA ASN A 14 14.94 18.22 -1.92
C ASN A 14 14.62 19.73 -1.87
N LYS A 15 13.61 20.10 -1.10
CA LYS A 15 13.27 21.50 -0.85
C LYS A 15 13.30 21.80 0.66
N ARG A 16 13.43 23.08 1.02
CA ARG A 16 13.50 23.52 2.43
C ARG A 16 12.28 23.10 3.26
N ASP A 17 11.12 22.98 2.60
CA ASP A 17 9.85 22.59 3.22
C ASP A 17 9.60 21.06 3.24
N LEU A 18 10.62 20.24 2.92
CA LEU A 18 10.50 18.79 2.84
C LEU A 18 9.88 18.18 4.10
N GLN A 19 10.44 18.46 5.24
CA GLN A 19 9.98 17.89 6.51
C GLN A 19 8.54 18.28 6.78
N MET A 20 8.22 19.56 6.75
CA MET A 20 6.88 20.08 6.98
C MET A 20 5.85 19.49 6.00
N THR A 21 6.22 19.37 4.71
CA THR A 21 5.34 18.80 3.69
C THR A 21 5.03 17.33 3.97
N VAL A 22 6.05 16.53 4.29
CA VAL A 22 5.90 15.10 4.56
C VAL A 22 5.13 14.87 5.86
N GLU A 23 5.46 15.58 6.92
CA GLU A 23 4.72 15.53 8.19
C GLU A 23 3.24 15.87 8.00
N GLY A 24 2.94 16.87 7.18
CA GLY A 24 1.58 17.22 6.83
C GLY A 24 0.84 16.14 6.05
N MET A 25 1.51 15.40 5.17
CA MET A 25 0.93 14.24 4.48
C MET A 25 0.67 13.10 5.48
N LEU A 26 1.65 12.75 6.30
CA LEU A 26 1.53 11.71 7.31
C LEU A 26 0.47 12.03 8.36
N TYR A 27 0.38 13.30 8.79
CA TYR A 27 -0.68 13.75 9.69
C TYR A 27 -2.07 13.47 9.10
N ARG A 28 -2.29 13.85 7.85
CA ARG A 28 -3.56 13.57 7.15
C ARG A 28 -3.83 12.07 7.04
N MET A 29 -2.83 11.24 6.70
CA MET A 29 -2.98 9.79 6.60
C MET A 29 -3.34 9.17 7.95
N ARG A 30 -2.72 9.63 9.03
CA ARG A 30 -2.97 9.13 10.39
C ARG A 30 -4.34 9.53 10.94
N THR A 31 -4.77 10.78 10.69
CA THR A 31 -6.00 11.32 11.32
C THR A 31 -7.25 11.15 10.48
N GLY A 32 -7.10 10.93 9.16
CA GLY A 32 -8.22 10.89 8.23
C GLY A 32 -8.88 12.25 7.96
N CYS A 33 -8.41 13.36 8.56
CA CYS A 33 -9.04 14.67 8.43
C CYS A 33 -9.08 15.15 6.97
N PRO A 34 -10.05 16.00 6.59
CA PRO A 34 -10.02 16.68 5.29
C PRO A 34 -8.73 17.46 5.10
N TRP A 35 -8.23 17.56 3.86
CA TRP A 35 -7.00 18.29 3.57
C TRP A 35 -7.01 19.74 4.04
N ARG A 36 -8.19 20.38 4.01
CA ARG A 36 -8.39 21.77 4.43
C ARG A 36 -8.32 21.97 5.94
N ASP A 37 -8.67 20.94 6.71
CA ASP A 37 -8.73 21.00 8.18
C ASP A 37 -7.40 20.65 8.84
N ARG A 38 -6.38 20.40 8.05
CA ARG A 38 -5.04 20.13 8.51
C ARG A 38 -4.42 21.37 9.18
N PRO A 39 -3.69 21.21 10.32
CA PRO A 39 -3.04 22.32 11.01
C PRO A 39 -2.17 23.18 10.08
N LYS A 40 -2.28 24.50 10.22
CA LYS A 40 -1.50 25.49 9.44
C LYS A 40 0.02 25.35 9.62
N ALA A 41 0.47 24.78 10.75
CA ALA A 41 1.87 24.47 11.03
C ALA A 41 2.54 23.61 9.93
N PHE A 42 1.76 22.79 9.21
CA PHE A 42 2.26 21.99 8.08
C PHE A 42 2.21 22.74 6.73
N GLY A 43 2.03 24.06 6.75
CA GLY A 43 2.00 24.89 5.58
C GLY A 43 0.66 24.90 4.83
N ASN A 44 0.66 25.44 3.62
CA ASN A 44 -0.56 25.57 2.81
C ASN A 44 -1.09 24.18 2.40
N TRP A 45 -2.34 23.88 2.79
CA TRP A 45 -2.97 22.58 2.54
C TRP A 45 -3.00 22.19 1.05
N ASN A 46 -3.28 23.15 0.15
CA ASN A 46 -3.38 22.87 -1.28
C ASN A 46 -2.03 22.50 -1.91
N LYS A 47 -0.93 23.12 -1.44
CA LYS A 47 0.43 22.76 -1.88
C LYS A 47 0.78 21.34 -1.46
N VAL A 48 0.45 20.96 -0.22
CA VAL A 48 0.71 19.60 0.30
C VAL A 48 -0.17 18.57 -0.40
N TYR A 49 -1.45 18.87 -0.61
CA TYR A 49 -2.39 18.03 -1.37
C TYR A 49 -1.91 17.77 -2.82
N LYS A 50 -1.59 18.82 -3.56
CA LYS A 50 -1.07 18.68 -4.93
C LYS A 50 0.21 17.85 -4.97
N ARG A 51 1.09 18.02 -3.98
CA ARG A 51 2.31 17.23 -3.87
C ARG A 51 2.03 15.77 -3.58
N PHE A 52 1.13 15.50 -2.64
CA PHE A 52 0.69 14.14 -2.33
C PHE A 52 0.17 13.43 -3.58
N ASN A 53 -0.74 14.06 -4.33
CA ASN A 53 -1.30 13.49 -5.56
C ASN A 53 -0.22 13.26 -6.63
N ALA A 54 0.69 14.21 -6.82
CA ALA A 54 1.79 14.06 -7.77
C ALA A 54 2.73 12.90 -7.37
N TRP A 55 2.96 12.69 -6.08
CA TRP A 55 3.77 11.56 -5.62
C TRP A 55 3.04 10.22 -5.78
N SER A 56 1.73 10.20 -5.54
CA SER A 56 0.90 9.01 -5.76
C SER A 56 0.90 8.62 -7.24
N ALA A 57 0.59 9.58 -8.12
CA ALA A 57 0.56 9.33 -9.57
C ALA A 57 1.92 8.89 -10.14
N ALA A 58 3.02 9.37 -9.57
CA ALA A 58 4.38 9.01 -9.99
C ALA A 58 4.92 7.73 -9.29
N GLY A 59 4.11 7.01 -8.51
CA GLY A 59 4.53 5.80 -7.79
C GLY A 59 5.63 6.04 -6.74
N LYS A 60 5.82 7.28 -6.28
CA LYS A 60 6.91 7.62 -5.36
C LYS A 60 6.69 7.02 -3.97
N TRP A 61 5.44 6.92 -3.52
CA TRP A 61 5.11 6.28 -2.26
C TRP A 61 5.49 4.81 -2.24
N PHE A 62 5.25 4.09 -3.32
CA PHE A 62 5.65 2.70 -3.47
C PHE A 62 7.18 2.54 -3.41
N LYS A 63 7.92 3.45 -4.08
CA LYS A 63 9.40 3.45 -4.00
C LYS A 63 9.90 3.70 -2.58
N VAL A 64 9.26 4.61 -1.85
CA VAL A 64 9.59 4.86 -0.42
C VAL A 64 9.29 3.63 0.42
N PHE A 65 8.14 3.00 0.22
CA PHE A 65 7.77 1.76 0.90
C PHE A 65 8.83 0.67 0.69
N LYS A 66 9.18 0.37 -0.55
CA LYS A 66 10.20 -0.65 -0.87
C LYS A 66 11.58 -0.37 -0.24
N MET A 67 11.91 0.88 -0.03
CA MET A 67 13.17 1.23 0.65
C MET A 67 13.09 1.17 2.18
N LEU A 68 11.89 1.23 2.74
CA LEU A 68 11.68 1.02 4.17
C LEU A 68 11.73 -0.46 4.53
N VAL A 69 11.32 -1.32 3.59
CA VAL A 69 11.43 -2.79 3.66
C VAL A 69 12.84 -3.22 3.24
N ALA A 70 13.85 -2.86 4.04
CA ALA A 70 15.24 -3.11 3.64
C ALA A 70 15.72 -4.55 3.91
N GLU A 71 15.33 -5.13 5.04
CA GLU A 71 15.78 -6.46 5.50
C GLU A 71 14.61 -7.12 6.24
N PRO A 72 13.62 -7.70 5.52
CA PRO A 72 12.49 -8.40 6.15
C PRO A 72 12.98 -9.72 6.78
N ASP A 73 12.38 -10.08 7.89
CA ASP A 73 12.57 -11.41 8.49
C ASP A 73 11.69 -12.41 7.74
N MET A 74 12.32 -13.26 6.93
CA MET A 74 11.66 -14.21 6.05
C MET A 74 11.49 -15.61 6.65
N GLU A 75 11.73 -15.80 7.95
CA GLU A 75 11.45 -17.08 8.62
C GLU A 75 9.96 -17.42 8.52
N TRP A 76 9.11 -16.41 8.76
CA TRP A 76 7.66 -16.54 8.62
C TRP A 76 7.09 -15.40 7.79
N VAL A 77 6.30 -15.73 6.79
CA VAL A 77 5.53 -14.74 6.01
C VAL A 77 4.04 -14.97 6.22
N PHE A 78 3.34 -13.93 6.65
CA PHE A 78 1.90 -13.95 6.85
C PHE A 78 1.21 -13.23 5.70
N ILE A 79 0.21 -13.86 5.09
CA ILE A 79 -0.60 -13.27 4.01
C ILE A 79 -2.05 -13.14 4.48
N ASP A 80 -2.60 -11.93 4.38
CA ASP A 80 -3.99 -11.65 4.74
C ASP A 80 -4.63 -10.66 3.77
N GLY A 81 -5.96 -10.70 3.66
CA GLY A 81 -6.77 -9.85 2.81
C GLY A 81 -7.71 -8.96 3.61
N SER A 82 -7.55 -7.65 3.48
CA SER A 82 -8.40 -6.67 4.14
C SER A 82 -9.25 -5.86 3.16
N TYR A 83 -10.50 -5.55 3.53
CA TYR A 83 -11.39 -4.74 2.73
C TYR A 83 -11.39 -3.28 3.17
N ALA A 84 -11.24 -2.37 2.20
CA ALA A 84 -11.45 -0.95 2.38
C ALA A 84 -12.74 -0.52 1.67
N LYS A 85 -13.71 0.05 2.40
CA LYS A 85 -14.92 0.60 1.77
C LYS A 85 -14.58 1.83 0.95
N ALA A 86 -15.01 1.83 -0.31
CA ALA A 86 -14.95 3.01 -1.16
C ALA A 86 -16.21 3.86 -0.94
N HIS A 87 -16.05 5.18 -0.87
CA HIS A 87 -17.19 6.08 -0.83
C HIS A 87 -17.94 5.98 -2.16
N GLN A 88 -19.29 6.08 -2.12
CA GLN A 88 -20.12 5.95 -3.32
C GLN A 88 -19.75 6.90 -4.47
N HIS A 89 -19.19 8.08 -4.14
CA HIS A 89 -18.71 9.06 -5.13
C HIS A 89 -17.24 8.85 -5.54
N SER A 90 -16.55 7.84 -5.03
CA SER A 90 -15.18 7.53 -5.42
C SER A 90 -15.12 6.69 -6.71
N ALA A 91 -16.18 5.96 -7.03
CA ALA A 91 -16.28 5.17 -8.24
C ALA A 91 -16.65 6.09 -9.43
N GLY A 92 -15.78 6.19 -10.42
CA GLY A 92 -16.04 6.93 -11.66
C GLY A 92 -15.47 8.35 -11.74
N ALA A 93 -14.58 8.74 -10.81
CA ALA A 93 -14.13 10.14 -10.75
C ALA A 93 -13.03 10.52 -11.76
N ALA A 94 -12.28 9.60 -12.40
CA ALA A 94 -11.17 10.01 -13.27
C ALA A 94 -10.73 9.04 -14.39
N SER A 95 -10.86 7.74 -14.26
CA SER A 95 -10.57 6.78 -15.36
C SER A 95 -11.15 5.42 -15.04
N ALA A 96 -11.91 4.85 -15.97
CA ALA A 96 -12.59 3.57 -15.80
C ALA A 96 -11.63 2.35 -15.71
N ASN A 97 -10.34 2.51 -16.00
CA ASN A 97 -9.43 1.40 -16.21
C ASN A 97 -8.40 1.16 -15.10
N ASP A 98 -8.24 2.09 -14.13
CA ASP A 98 -7.18 1.99 -13.10
C ASP A 98 -7.71 1.99 -11.66
N GLU A 99 -9.02 1.94 -11.45
CA GLU A 99 -9.59 1.94 -10.12
C GLU A 99 -9.69 0.51 -9.59
N ALA A 100 -8.89 0.19 -8.56
CA ALA A 100 -9.02 -1.05 -7.80
C ALA A 100 -10.26 -1.02 -6.89
N ILE A 101 -11.41 -0.63 -7.44
CA ILE A 101 -12.72 -0.58 -6.78
C ILE A 101 -13.64 -1.55 -7.48
N GLY A 102 -14.27 -2.44 -6.73
CA GLY A 102 -15.22 -3.39 -7.25
C GLY A 102 -16.41 -3.61 -6.31
N LYS A 103 -17.45 -4.25 -6.83
CA LYS A 103 -18.64 -4.58 -6.03
C LYS A 103 -18.41 -5.86 -5.23
N SER A 104 -18.46 -5.75 -3.92
CA SER A 104 -18.54 -6.87 -2.98
C SER A 104 -19.91 -6.92 -2.30
N ARG A 105 -20.12 -7.89 -1.41
CA ARG A 105 -21.35 -7.93 -0.57
C ARG A 105 -21.52 -6.67 0.28
N ALA A 106 -20.43 -5.97 0.60
CA ALA A 106 -20.44 -4.73 1.38
C ALA A 106 -20.58 -3.46 0.52
N GLY A 107 -20.86 -3.59 -0.78
CA GLY A 107 -20.94 -2.48 -1.74
C GLY A 107 -19.62 -2.25 -2.48
N ASN A 108 -19.32 -1.00 -2.82
CA ASN A 108 -18.06 -0.65 -3.49
C ASN A 108 -16.88 -0.76 -2.51
N THR A 109 -15.94 -1.64 -2.79
CA THR A 109 -14.79 -1.90 -1.94
C THR A 109 -13.53 -2.10 -2.77
N SER A 110 -12.40 -1.75 -2.19
CA SER A 110 -11.09 -2.24 -2.59
C SER A 110 -10.64 -3.34 -1.64
N LYS A 111 -9.89 -4.29 -2.12
CA LYS A 111 -9.27 -5.32 -1.31
C LYS A 111 -7.76 -5.13 -1.32
N ILE A 112 -7.16 -5.16 -0.15
CA ILE A 112 -5.71 -5.07 0.07
C ILE A 112 -5.25 -6.46 0.45
N HIS A 113 -4.45 -7.09 -0.40
CA HIS A 113 -3.74 -8.33 -0.10
C HIS A 113 -2.36 -7.93 0.42
N LEU A 114 -2.05 -8.28 1.65
CA LEU A 114 -0.86 -7.84 2.37
C LEU A 114 -0.01 -9.03 2.75
N ALA A 115 1.28 -8.98 2.45
CA ALA A 115 2.27 -9.88 3.00
C ALA A 115 3.09 -9.16 4.07
N MET A 116 3.28 -9.82 5.21
CA MET A 116 4.01 -9.32 6.38
C MET A 116 5.13 -10.30 6.74
N ASP A 117 6.23 -9.79 7.25
CA ASP A 117 7.34 -10.59 7.78
C ASP A 117 7.04 -11.19 9.17
N ALA A 118 7.99 -11.93 9.74
CA ALA A 118 7.85 -12.55 11.06
C ALA A 118 7.60 -11.54 12.20
N HIS A 119 7.98 -10.27 12.01
CA HIS A 119 7.71 -9.18 12.94
C HIS A 119 6.37 -8.47 12.70
N GLY A 120 5.58 -8.90 11.69
CA GLY A 120 4.34 -8.26 11.31
C GLY A 120 4.52 -6.96 10.52
N LEU A 121 5.72 -6.72 9.97
CA LEU A 121 5.98 -5.55 9.13
C LEU A 121 5.60 -5.84 7.67
N PRO A 122 4.92 -4.91 6.99
CA PRO A 122 4.54 -5.10 5.58
C PRO A 122 5.77 -5.23 4.68
N ILE A 123 5.83 -6.26 3.85
CA ILE A 123 6.90 -6.49 2.88
C ILE A 123 6.43 -6.33 1.43
N GLU A 124 5.18 -6.69 1.14
CA GLU A 124 4.57 -6.54 -0.17
C GLU A 124 3.06 -6.37 -0.03
N PHE A 125 2.42 -5.75 -1.02
CA PHE A 125 0.97 -5.68 -1.09
C PHE A 125 0.46 -5.57 -2.52
N GLU A 126 -0.80 -6.01 -2.70
CA GLU A 126 -1.58 -5.84 -3.92
C GLU A 126 -2.92 -5.21 -3.59
N ILE A 127 -3.41 -4.36 -4.47
CA ILE A 127 -4.74 -3.75 -4.32
C ILE A 127 -5.60 -4.16 -5.51
N THR A 128 -6.76 -4.75 -5.21
CA THR A 128 -7.72 -5.21 -6.22
C THR A 128 -9.11 -4.70 -5.93
N GLY A 129 -10.02 -4.85 -6.89
CA GLY A 129 -11.44 -4.68 -6.61
C GLY A 129 -11.93 -5.73 -5.61
N GLY A 130 -12.86 -5.34 -4.74
CA GLY A 130 -13.33 -6.19 -3.66
C GLY A 130 -14.02 -7.50 -4.06
N GLN A 131 -14.34 -7.68 -5.35
CA GLN A 131 -14.90 -8.93 -5.89
C GLN A 131 -13.85 -10.00 -6.18
N ILE A 132 -12.55 -9.62 -6.21
CA ILE A 132 -11.49 -10.55 -6.57
C ILE A 132 -11.22 -11.51 -5.40
N ASN A 133 -11.15 -12.81 -5.73
CA ASN A 133 -10.86 -13.85 -4.75
C ASN A 133 -9.37 -13.87 -4.36
N ASP A 134 -9.10 -14.23 -3.12
CA ASP A 134 -7.75 -14.30 -2.57
C ASP A 134 -6.86 -15.29 -3.33
N CYS A 135 -7.38 -16.47 -3.62
CA CYS A 135 -6.65 -17.49 -4.38
C CYS A 135 -6.29 -17.07 -5.82
N THR A 136 -7.02 -16.10 -6.39
CA THR A 136 -6.71 -15.57 -7.72
C THR A 136 -5.52 -14.60 -7.67
N GLN A 137 -5.42 -13.81 -6.61
CA GLN A 137 -4.38 -12.79 -6.47
C GLN A 137 -3.11 -13.32 -5.78
N ALA A 138 -3.22 -14.36 -4.96
CA ALA A 138 -2.11 -14.93 -4.21
C ALA A 138 -0.87 -15.26 -5.06
N PRO A 139 -0.98 -15.90 -6.24
CA PRO A 139 0.18 -16.19 -7.08
C PRO A 139 0.98 -14.94 -7.47
N THR A 140 0.29 -13.84 -7.76
CA THR A 140 0.94 -12.56 -8.10
C THR A 140 1.67 -11.97 -6.90
N LEU A 141 1.05 -11.99 -5.72
CA LEU A 141 1.66 -11.49 -4.49
C LEU A 141 2.89 -12.33 -4.12
N ILE A 142 2.74 -13.66 -4.09
CA ILE A 142 3.81 -14.60 -3.73
C ILE A 142 5.00 -14.45 -4.69
N SER A 143 4.79 -14.32 -5.98
CA SER A 143 5.88 -14.15 -6.96
C SER A 143 6.76 -12.91 -6.75
N LYS A 144 6.30 -11.95 -5.95
CA LYS A 144 7.03 -10.72 -5.61
C LYS A 144 7.78 -10.80 -4.28
N LEU A 145 7.53 -11.85 -3.51
CA LEU A 145 8.19 -12.05 -2.22
C LEU A 145 9.59 -12.62 -2.42
N PRO A 146 10.53 -12.27 -1.55
CA PRO A 146 11.76 -13.05 -1.38
C PRO A 146 11.41 -14.49 -0.95
N ALA A 147 12.33 -15.43 -1.11
CA ALA A 147 12.17 -16.77 -0.57
C ALA A 147 11.92 -16.71 0.94
N ALA A 148 10.95 -17.50 1.41
CA ALA A 148 10.56 -17.59 2.81
C ALA A 148 10.62 -19.04 3.28
N GLU A 149 10.94 -19.25 4.55
CA GLU A 149 10.96 -20.62 5.11
C GLU A 149 9.54 -21.14 5.30
N THR A 150 8.61 -20.28 5.72
CA THR A 150 7.21 -20.65 5.94
C THR A 150 6.27 -19.55 5.49
N ILE A 151 5.22 -19.90 4.75
CA ILE A 151 4.14 -18.98 4.41
C ILE A 151 2.86 -19.42 5.12
N VAL A 152 2.27 -18.51 5.90
CA VAL A 152 1.00 -18.70 6.60
C VAL A 152 -0.05 -17.80 5.97
N ALA A 153 -1.15 -18.40 5.55
CA ALA A 153 -2.27 -17.66 4.95
C ALA A 153 -3.60 -18.27 5.41
N ASP A 154 -4.64 -17.46 5.31
CA ASP A 154 -5.99 -17.89 5.58
C ASP A 154 -6.49 -18.89 4.49
N LYS A 155 -7.59 -19.62 4.76
CA LYS A 155 -8.20 -20.59 3.84
C LYS A 155 -8.60 -19.98 2.48
N GLY A 156 -8.84 -18.68 2.42
CA GLY A 156 -9.14 -17.98 1.17
C GLY A 156 -7.99 -17.99 0.17
N TYR A 157 -6.77 -18.20 0.64
CA TYR A 157 -5.55 -18.33 -0.16
C TYR A 157 -5.15 -19.79 -0.43
N ASP A 158 -5.86 -20.78 0.16
CA ASP A 158 -5.47 -22.19 0.05
C ASP A 158 -5.93 -22.79 -1.28
N SER A 159 -4.96 -23.22 -2.10
CA SER A 159 -5.18 -24.05 -3.27
C SER A 159 -3.92 -24.85 -3.57
N GLU A 160 -4.07 -26.00 -4.21
CA GLU A 160 -2.95 -26.87 -4.61
C GLU A 160 -1.93 -26.12 -5.48
N ARG A 161 -2.42 -25.31 -6.42
CA ARG A 161 -1.58 -24.44 -7.27
C ARG A 161 -0.71 -23.46 -6.46
N ILE A 162 -1.27 -22.89 -5.38
CA ILE A 162 -0.53 -21.95 -4.53
C ILE A 162 0.52 -22.70 -3.71
N ARG A 163 0.19 -23.86 -3.17
CA ARG A 163 1.15 -24.72 -2.44
C ARG A 163 2.33 -25.10 -3.33
N GLU A 164 2.06 -25.60 -4.54
CA GLU A 164 3.11 -25.90 -5.51
C GLU A 164 3.99 -24.70 -5.87
N GLN A 165 3.40 -23.49 -5.96
CA GLN A 165 4.17 -22.29 -6.24
C GLN A 165 5.11 -21.94 -5.08
N VAL A 166 4.64 -22.06 -3.84
CA VAL A 166 5.44 -21.80 -2.63
C VAL A 166 6.59 -22.80 -2.53
N GLU A 167 6.33 -24.09 -2.80
CA GLU A 167 7.37 -25.13 -2.76
C GLU A 167 8.47 -24.96 -3.81
N ARG A 168 8.18 -24.27 -4.92
CA ARG A 168 9.14 -24.00 -6.00
C ARG A 168 9.96 -22.72 -5.80
N GLN A 169 9.62 -21.89 -4.82
CA GLN A 169 10.26 -20.58 -4.59
C GLN A 169 11.40 -20.69 -3.57
#